data_213a2c4206b163c9967c8185ccc47259
#
_entry.id   213a2c4206b163c9967c8185ccc47259
#
_cell.length_a   1.000
_cell.length_b   1.000
_cell.length_c   1.000
_cell.angle_alpha   90.00
_cell.angle_beta   90.00
_cell.angle_gamma   90.00
#
_symmetry.space_group_name_H-M   'P 1'
#
loop_
_entity.id
_entity.type
_entity.pdbx_description
1 polymer ?
#
loop_
_entity_poly.entity_id
_entity_poly.type
_entity_poly.pdbx_seq_one_letter_code
_entity_poly.pdbx_strand_id
1 'polypeptide(L)'
;HPSDVAAIIRALPLEQRRLVAEAMDDERLADVLEELPEDEQLRLIEGLDMERLTNVFDEMEYDDLADLLVQMPGEQRSKVLEAMDDEDAETMRQLLSHAEGTAGALMTPDIVVMSPDSTVAEALARIREPDILVSIAAQVFVAHAPHYPPTGTYLGVVHFQRLLRESPHMTLSQCVEMEPTIVPTMPERDVAERLASYNLLAVAVCDTNNCLLGAITVDDVLDRTLPANWRRHPTSGE
;
A
#
# COMPACT_ATOMS: atom_id res chain seq x y z
N HIS A 1 -1.32 10.60 15.75
CA HIS A 1 -0.87 9.86 14.56
C HIS A 1 -0.58 8.41 14.94
N PRO A 2 -0.81 7.41 14.08
CA PRO A 2 -0.45 6.01 14.34
C PRO A 2 1.01 5.83 14.81
N SER A 3 1.95 6.51 14.17
CA SER A 3 3.38 6.50 14.54
C SER A 3 3.63 6.93 15.99
N ASP A 4 2.88 7.92 16.51
CA ASP A 4 3.02 8.35 17.91
C ASP A 4 2.50 7.27 18.87
N VAL A 5 1.41 6.60 18.49
CA VAL A 5 0.82 5.50 19.27
C VAL A 5 1.75 4.28 19.27
N ALA A 6 2.32 3.93 18.12
CA ALA A 6 3.34 2.88 18.00
C ALA A 6 4.54 3.17 18.91
N ALA A 7 5.05 4.41 18.92
CA ALA A 7 6.16 4.83 19.80
C ALA A 7 5.81 4.67 21.28
N ILE A 8 4.57 5.01 21.69
CA ILE A 8 4.09 4.83 23.06
C ILE A 8 4.02 3.35 23.43
N ILE A 9 3.42 2.52 22.55
CA ILE A 9 3.28 1.08 22.76
C ILE A 9 4.66 0.44 22.92
N ARG A 10 5.62 0.81 22.11
CA ARG A 10 7.01 0.31 22.18
C ARG A 10 7.70 0.65 23.49
N ALA A 11 7.36 1.75 24.14
CA ALA A 11 7.87 2.10 25.45
C ALA A 11 7.31 1.25 26.60
N LEU A 12 6.21 0.50 26.36
CA LEU A 12 5.57 -0.34 27.36
C LEU A 12 6.24 -1.73 27.48
N PRO A 13 6.17 -2.38 28.64
CA PRO A 13 6.48 -3.80 28.77
C PRO A 13 5.56 -4.67 27.90
N LEU A 14 6.06 -5.79 27.38
CA LEU A 14 5.35 -6.65 26.43
C LEU A 14 3.91 -7.01 26.87
N GLU A 15 3.71 -7.38 28.13
CA GLU A 15 2.40 -7.70 28.69
C GLU A 15 1.41 -6.52 28.60
N GLN A 16 1.91 -5.29 28.78
CA GLN A 16 1.08 -4.09 28.67
C GLN A 16 0.78 -3.76 27.21
N ARG A 17 1.69 -4.02 26.29
CA ARG A 17 1.48 -3.85 24.85
C ARG A 17 0.31 -4.70 24.38
N ARG A 18 0.26 -5.97 24.79
CA ARG A 18 -0.82 -6.90 24.45
C ARG A 18 -2.18 -6.42 24.98
N LEU A 19 -2.23 -5.95 26.23
CA LEU A 19 -3.46 -5.40 26.81
C LEU A 19 -3.94 -4.15 26.05
N VAL A 20 -3.03 -3.31 25.59
CA VAL A 20 -3.36 -2.14 24.77
C VAL A 20 -3.88 -2.57 23.40
N ALA A 21 -3.21 -3.53 22.74
CA ALA A 21 -3.66 -4.08 21.47
C ALA A 21 -5.05 -4.74 21.56
N GLU A 22 -5.31 -5.50 22.65
CA GLU A 22 -6.62 -6.10 22.91
C GLU A 22 -7.73 -5.05 23.12
N ALA A 23 -7.39 -3.85 23.59
CA ALA A 23 -8.34 -2.77 23.87
C ALA A 23 -8.57 -1.84 22.67
N MET A 24 -7.78 -1.94 21.62
CA MET A 24 -7.94 -1.17 20.37
C MET A 24 -9.04 -1.77 19.51
N ASP A 25 -9.69 -0.93 18.68
CA ASP A 25 -10.44 -1.39 17.53
C ASP A 25 -9.48 -1.93 16.45
N ASP A 26 -10.02 -2.67 15.49
CA ASP A 26 -9.19 -3.39 14.50
C ASP A 26 -8.49 -2.43 13.54
N GLU A 27 -9.15 -1.36 13.07
CA GLU A 27 -8.59 -0.30 12.22
C GLU A 27 -7.36 0.36 12.88
N ARG A 28 -7.48 0.78 14.14
CA ARG A 28 -6.35 1.38 14.87
C ARG A 28 -5.21 0.41 15.16
N LEU A 29 -5.55 -0.87 15.34
CA LEU A 29 -4.51 -1.87 15.55
C LEU A 29 -3.74 -2.14 14.27
N ALA A 30 -4.42 -2.15 13.12
CA ALA A 30 -3.80 -2.20 11.79
C ALA A 30 -2.84 -1.03 11.59
N ASP A 31 -3.33 0.21 11.72
CA ASP A 31 -2.52 1.44 11.64
C ASP A 31 -1.24 1.39 12.52
N VAL A 32 -1.37 0.84 13.72
CA VAL A 32 -0.24 0.74 14.66
C VAL A 32 0.73 -0.36 14.25
N LEU A 33 0.23 -1.47 13.71
CA LEU A 33 1.08 -2.56 13.21
C LEU A 33 1.96 -2.08 12.07
N GLU A 34 1.43 -1.36 11.09
CA GLU A 34 2.15 -0.80 9.95
C GLU A 34 3.33 0.10 10.37
N GLU A 35 3.19 0.80 11.50
CA GLU A 35 4.22 1.68 12.05
C GLU A 35 5.24 0.97 12.96
N LEU A 36 5.08 -0.32 13.22
CA LEU A 36 5.99 -1.08 14.06
C LEU A 36 7.09 -1.77 13.24
N PRO A 37 8.30 -1.93 13.79
CA PRO A 37 9.27 -2.83 13.21
C PRO A 37 8.73 -4.27 13.14
N GLU A 38 9.04 -4.96 12.08
CA GLU A 38 8.56 -6.30 11.74
C GLU A 38 8.61 -7.32 12.91
N ASP A 39 9.73 -7.34 13.65
CA ASP A 39 9.91 -8.24 14.81
C ASP A 39 8.99 -7.87 15.99
N GLU A 40 8.52 -6.63 16.05
CA GLU A 40 7.59 -6.14 17.06
C GLU A 40 6.14 -6.38 16.65
N GLN A 41 5.83 -6.32 15.34
CA GLN A 41 4.51 -6.66 14.78
C GLN A 41 4.10 -8.09 15.17
N LEU A 42 4.94 -9.09 14.84
CA LEU A 42 4.67 -10.50 15.14
C LEU A 42 4.42 -10.74 16.65
N ARG A 43 5.19 -10.07 17.52
CA ARG A 43 5.01 -10.20 18.98
C ARG A 43 3.72 -9.57 19.48
N LEU A 44 3.25 -8.52 18.80
CA LEU A 44 2.03 -7.82 19.20
C LEU A 44 0.78 -8.64 18.86
N ILE A 45 0.77 -9.27 17.70
CA ILE A 45 -0.34 -10.12 17.23
C ILE A 45 -0.31 -11.53 17.84
N GLU A 46 0.81 -11.94 18.46
CA GLU A 46 0.92 -13.23 19.14
C GLU A 46 -0.10 -13.32 20.29
N GLY A 47 -1.07 -14.16 20.15
CA GLY A 47 -2.14 -14.36 21.15
C GLY A 47 -3.50 -13.79 20.73
N LEU A 48 -3.61 -13.07 19.62
CA LEU A 48 -4.89 -12.77 19.00
C LEU A 48 -5.49 -14.06 18.43
N ASP A 49 -6.81 -14.21 18.57
CA ASP A 49 -7.50 -15.31 17.88
C ASP A 49 -7.58 -15.05 16.37
N MET A 50 -7.91 -16.09 15.61
CA MET A 50 -7.89 -16.02 14.15
C MET A 50 -8.94 -15.04 13.62
N GLU A 51 -10.12 -14.96 14.22
CA GLU A 51 -11.19 -14.07 13.78
C GLU A 51 -10.74 -12.60 13.89
N ARG A 52 -10.18 -12.22 15.04
CA ARG A 52 -9.67 -10.87 15.24
C ARG A 52 -8.45 -10.56 14.36
N LEU A 53 -7.57 -11.55 14.20
CA LEU A 53 -6.38 -11.39 13.36
C LEU A 53 -6.78 -11.11 11.91
N THR A 54 -7.78 -11.82 11.38
CA THR A 54 -8.30 -11.59 10.04
C THR A 54 -8.91 -10.19 9.93
N ASN A 55 -9.76 -9.78 10.88
CA ASN A 55 -10.35 -8.44 10.87
C ASN A 55 -9.29 -7.32 10.87
N VAL A 56 -8.22 -7.46 11.64
CA VAL A 56 -7.12 -6.49 11.65
C VAL A 56 -6.39 -6.48 10.31
N PHE A 57 -6.19 -7.64 9.71
CA PHE A 57 -5.49 -7.75 8.42
C PHE A 57 -6.32 -7.22 7.25
N ASP A 58 -7.64 -7.28 7.33
CA ASP A 58 -8.55 -6.67 6.36
C ASP A 58 -8.50 -5.13 6.36
N GLU A 59 -8.00 -4.53 7.45
CA GLU A 59 -7.81 -3.08 7.60
C GLU A 59 -6.38 -2.62 7.25
N MET A 60 -5.44 -3.55 7.01
CA MET A 60 -4.04 -3.22 6.68
C MET A 60 -3.85 -2.92 5.18
N GLU A 61 -2.87 -2.08 4.86
CA GLU A 61 -2.40 -1.92 3.48
C GLU A 61 -1.80 -3.24 2.96
N TYR A 62 -2.08 -3.57 1.69
CA TYR A 62 -1.72 -4.89 1.12
C TYR A 62 -0.22 -5.17 1.12
N ASP A 63 0.62 -4.18 0.88
CA ASP A 63 2.08 -4.32 0.88
C ASP A 63 2.63 -4.53 2.29
N ASP A 64 2.12 -3.80 3.29
CA ASP A 64 2.48 -3.97 4.70
C ASP A 64 2.03 -5.34 5.23
N LEU A 65 0.82 -5.77 4.86
CA LEU A 65 0.32 -7.10 5.19
C LEU A 65 1.16 -8.19 4.51
N ALA A 66 1.56 -8.02 3.25
CA ALA A 66 2.41 -8.98 2.54
C ALA A 66 3.75 -9.14 3.26
N ASP A 67 4.37 -8.05 3.69
CA ASP A 67 5.62 -8.05 4.45
C ASP A 67 5.49 -8.80 5.78
N LEU A 68 4.42 -8.53 6.51
CA LEU A 68 4.12 -9.25 7.75
C LEU A 68 3.93 -10.75 7.51
N LEU A 69 3.18 -11.13 6.48
CA LEU A 69 2.91 -12.52 6.13
C LEU A 69 4.16 -13.27 5.68
N VAL A 70 5.11 -12.61 4.99
CA VAL A 70 6.40 -13.23 4.61
C VAL A 70 7.14 -13.73 5.84
N GLN A 71 7.08 -13.01 6.95
CA GLN A 71 7.78 -13.33 8.18
C GLN A 71 7.05 -14.34 9.06
N MET A 72 5.77 -14.56 8.82
CA MET A 72 5.01 -15.56 9.57
C MET A 72 5.44 -16.99 9.23
N PRO A 73 5.42 -17.92 10.20
CA PRO A 73 5.58 -19.35 9.93
C PRO A 73 4.58 -19.81 8.86
N GLY A 74 5.05 -20.61 7.88
CA GLY A 74 4.25 -21.01 6.72
C GLY A 74 2.89 -21.62 7.05
N GLU A 75 2.76 -22.37 8.16
CA GLU A 75 1.49 -22.92 8.61
C GLU A 75 0.51 -21.85 9.07
N GLN A 76 1.00 -20.80 9.77
CA GLN A 76 0.17 -19.69 10.22
C GLN A 76 -0.27 -18.83 9.03
N ARG A 77 0.68 -18.50 8.14
CA ARG A 77 0.39 -17.77 6.91
C ARG A 77 -0.69 -18.46 6.06
N SER A 78 -0.61 -19.78 5.91
CA SER A 78 -1.63 -20.53 5.16
C SER A 78 -3.01 -20.43 5.81
N LYS A 79 -3.09 -20.51 7.14
CA LYS A 79 -4.36 -20.36 7.86
C LYS A 79 -4.96 -18.95 7.73
N VAL A 80 -4.12 -17.92 7.73
CA VAL A 80 -4.57 -16.54 7.49
C VAL A 80 -5.16 -16.43 6.09
N LEU A 81 -4.41 -16.85 5.06
CA LEU A 81 -4.88 -16.81 3.68
C LEU A 81 -6.14 -17.67 3.41
N GLU A 82 -6.39 -18.69 4.22
CA GLU A 82 -7.62 -19.50 4.16
C GLU A 82 -8.80 -18.83 4.87
N ALA A 83 -8.53 -17.91 5.80
CA ALA A 83 -9.54 -17.20 6.56
C ALA A 83 -9.95 -15.85 5.94
N MET A 84 -9.13 -15.30 5.05
CA MET A 84 -9.42 -14.09 4.28
C MET A 84 -10.51 -14.34 3.23
N ASP A 85 -11.15 -13.29 2.77
CA ASP A 85 -12.05 -13.34 1.62
C ASP A 85 -11.31 -13.80 0.35
N ASP A 86 -12.00 -14.52 -0.53
CA ASP A 86 -11.39 -15.17 -1.70
C ASP A 86 -10.63 -14.17 -2.61
N GLU A 87 -11.14 -12.94 -2.78
CA GLU A 87 -10.55 -11.88 -3.61
C GLU A 87 -9.26 -11.35 -2.99
N ASP A 88 -9.27 -11.05 -1.69
CA ASP A 88 -8.11 -10.56 -0.95
C ASP A 88 -7.04 -11.64 -0.82
N ALA A 89 -7.44 -12.88 -0.56
CA ALA A 89 -6.51 -14.00 -0.53
C ALA A 89 -5.81 -14.24 -1.86
N GLU A 90 -6.50 -14.06 -2.99
CA GLU A 90 -5.87 -14.18 -4.32
C GLU A 90 -4.90 -13.04 -4.60
N THR A 91 -5.30 -11.81 -4.29
CA THR A 91 -4.44 -10.61 -4.38
C THR A 91 -3.18 -10.80 -3.53
N MET A 92 -3.35 -11.25 -2.28
CA MET A 92 -2.24 -11.51 -1.38
C MET A 92 -1.32 -12.63 -1.89
N ARG A 93 -1.86 -13.72 -2.46
CA ARG A 93 -1.04 -14.77 -3.08
C ARG A 93 -0.23 -14.25 -4.26
N GLN A 94 -0.79 -13.34 -5.05
CA GLN A 94 -0.08 -12.72 -6.16
C GLN A 94 1.08 -11.85 -5.65
N LEU A 95 0.87 -11.01 -4.64
CA LEU A 95 1.94 -10.22 -4.01
C LEU A 95 3.04 -11.11 -3.45
N LEU A 96 2.68 -12.12 -2.67
CA LEU A 96 3.62 -13.08 -2.06
C LEU A 96 4.37 -13.96 -3.10
N SER A 97 3.95 -13.99 -4.36
CA SER A 97 4.65 -14.69 -5.43
C SER A 97 5.87 -13.94 -5.96
N HIS A 98 5.97 -12.64 -5.69
CA HIS A 98 7.11 -11.83 -6.09
C HIS A 98 8.31 -12.06 -5.17
N ALA A 99 9.50 -11.89 -5.72
CA ALA A 99 10.73 -12.05 -4.94
C ALA A 99 10.93 -10.82 -4.03
N GLU A 100 11.36 -11.06 -2.79
CA GLU A 100 11.74 -9.98 -1.86
C GLU A 100 12.76 -9.04 -2.49
N GLY A 101 12.69 -7.76 -2.14
CA GLY A 101 13.56 -6.71 -2.66
C GLY A 101 13.31 -6.33 -4.12
N THR A 102 12.12 -6.65 -4.65
CA THR A 102 11.69 -6.26 -5.99
C THR A 102 10.44 -5.37 -5.96
N ALA A 103 10.22 -4.64 -7.04
CA ALA A 103 9.05 -3.78 -7.22
C ALA A 103 7.72 -4.52 -7.00
N GLY A 104 7.63 -5.78 -7.40
CA GLY A 104 6.43 -6.59 -7.21
C GLY A 104 6.12 -6.92 -5.76
N ALA A 105 7.15 -7.02 -4.91
CA ALA A 105 6.97 -7.25 -3.47
C ALA A 105 6.70 -5.94 -2.69
N LEU A 106 7.03 -4.80 -3.30
CA LEU A 106 6.88 -3.47 -2.69
C LEU A 106 5.61 -2.75 -3.14
N MET A 107 4.93 -3.21 -4.20
CA MET A 107 3.78 -2.52 -4.78
C MET A 107 2.50 -2.76 -3.98
N THR A 108 1.68 -1.73 -3.90
CA THR A 108 0.28 -1.86 -3.49
C THR A 108 -0.63 -2.00 -4.71
N PRO A 109 -1.59 -2.94 -4.72
CA PRO A 109 -2.63 -3.04 -5.73
C PRO A 109 -3.81 -2.09 -5.45
N ASP A 110 -3.91 -1.56 -4.22
CA ASP A 110 -4.97 -0.63 -3.81
C ASP A 110 -4.68 0.78 -4.33
N ILE A 111 -5.05 1.00 -5.58
CA ILE A 111 -4.82 2.25 -6.31
C ILE A 111 -6.08 2.73 -7.01
N VAL A 112 -6.19 4.03 -7.22
CA VAL A 112 -7.33 4.59 -7.96
C VAL A 112 -7.14 4.41 -9.46
N VAL A 113 -7.83 3.42 -10.03
CA VAL A 113 -7.83 3.16 -11.48
C VAL A 113 -9.17 3.57 -12.08
N MET A 114 -9.13 4.34 -13.17
CA MET A 114 -10.33 4.81 -13.85
C MET A 114 -10.26 4.61 -15.37
N SER A 115 -11.45 4.57 -15.98
CA SER A 115 -11.59 4.52 -17.43
C SER A 115 -11.07 5.79 -18.12
N PRO A 116 -10.46 5.70 -19.31
CA PRO A 116 -10.14 6.87 -20.12
C PRO A 116 -11.38 7.72 -20.48
N ASP A 117 -12.57 7.13 -20.46
CA ASP A 117 -13.84 7.81 -20.74
C ASP A 117 -14.45 8.48 -19.50
N SER A 118 -13.95 8.18 -18.29
CA SER A 118 -14.35 8.86 -17.07
C SER A 118 -14.00 10.35 -17.12
N THR A 119 -14.81 11.17 -16.45
CA THR A 119 -14.63 12.63 -16.42
C THR A 119 -13.73 13.06 -15.26
N VAL A 120 -13.17 14.25 -15.37
CA VAL A 120 -12.44 14.92 -14.28
C VAL A 120 -13.31 15.05 -13.02
N ALA A 121 -14.63 15.31 -13.18
CA ALA A 121 -15.54 15.38 -12.03
C ALA A 121 -15.68 14.05 -11.29
N GLU A 122 -15.77 12.94 -12.03
CA GLU A 122 -15.83 11.59 -11.44
C GLU A 122 -14.51 11.24 -10.74
N ALA A 123 -13.36 11.56 -11.34
CA ALA A 123 -12.07 11.36 -10.71
C ALA A 123 -11.92 12.16 -9.42
N LEU A 124 -12.31 13.44 -9.42
CA LEU A 124 -12.32 14.25 -8.21
C LEU A 124 -13.31 13.75 -7.15
N ALA A 125 -14.41 13.13 -7.55
CA ALA A 125 -15.33 12.52 -6.60
C ALA A 125 -14.70 11.30 -5.94
N ARG A 126 -14.05 10.41 -6.73
CA ARG A 126 -13.41 9.18 -6.23
C ARG A 126 -12.28 9.47 -5.24
N ILE A 127 -11.36 10.37 -5.57
CA ILE A 127 -10.23 10.71 -4.65
C ILE A 127 -10.64 11.49 -3.40
N ARG A 128 -11.90 11.91 -3.28
CA ARG A 128 -12.45 12.54 -2.06
C ARG A 128 -13.08 11.54 -1.11
N GLU A 129 -13.21 10.31 -1.52
CA GLU A 129 -13.76 9.27 -0.65
C GLU A 129 -12.81 9.05 0.54
N PRO A 130 -13.35 8.90 1.76
CA PRO A 130 -12.52 8.86 2.97
C PRO A 130 -11.66 7.60 3.10
N ASP A 131 -11.97 6.56 2.34
CA ASP A 131 -11.24 5.30 2.25
C ASP A 131 -9.96 5.40 1.39
N ILE A 132 -9.76 6.50 0.66
CA ILE A 132 -8.57 6.67 -0.17
C ILE A 132 -7.45 7.32 0.64
N LEU A 133 -6.33 6.61 0.74
CA LEU A 133 -5.13 7.11 1.38
C LEU A 133 -4.58 8.37 0.68
N VAL A 134 -3.96 9.25 1.45
CA VAL A 134 -3.44 10.53 0.94
C VAL A 134 -2.33 10.30 -0.10
N SER A 135 -1.47 9.30 0.09
CA SER A 135 -0.42 8.88 -0.84
C SER A 135 -1.03 8.44 -2.19
N ILE A 136 -2.08 7.64 -2.15
CA ILE A 136 -2.79 7.12 -3.32
C ILE A 136 -3.62 8.23 -4.01
N ALA A 137 -4.22 9.15 -3.25
CA ALA A 137 -5.04 10.25 -3.78
C ALA A 137 -4.24 11.26 -4.62
N ALA A 138 -2.89 11.18 -4.62
CA ALA A 138 -2.03 12.09 -5.37
C ALA A 138 -2.20 12.01 -6.89
N GLN A 139 -2.65 10.85 -7.40
CA GLN A 139 -2.85 10.60 -8.83
C GLN A 139 -3.91 9.53 -9.09
N VAL A 140 -4.48 9.58 -10.30
CA VAL A 140 -5.41 8.58 -10.81
C VAL A 140 -4.75 7.86 -11.97
N PHE A 141 -4.70 6.53 -11.90
CA PHE A 141 -4.19 5.69 -12.98
C PHE A 141 -5.29 5.47 -14.01
N VAL A 142 -4.95 5.60 -15.28
CA VAL A 142 -5.91 5.45 -16.38
C VAL A 142 -5.61 4.18 -17.15
N ALA A 143 -6.59 3.27 -17.21
CA ALA A 143 -6.44 2.00 -17.93
C ALA A 143 -7.76 1.60 -18.58
N HIS A 144 -7.69 0.70 -19.58
CA HIS A 144 -8.86 0.00 -20.07
C HIS A 144 -9.36 -1.04 -19.06
N ALA A 145 -10.61 -1.45 -19.20
CA ALA A 145 -11.18 -2.48 -18.32
C ALA A 145 -10.41 -3.82 -18.39
N PRO A 146 -10.31 -4.55 -17.29
CA PRO A 146 -10.82 -4.22 -15.95
C PRO A 146 -10.11 -3.02 -15.31
N HIS A 147 -10.79 -2.33 -14.37
CA HIS A 147 -10.26 -1.15 -13.68
C HIS A 147 -9.78 -1.49 -12.25
N TYR A 148 -9.39 -2.72 -12.02
CA TYR A 148 -8.71 -3.21 -10.81
C TYR A 148 -7.51 -4.06 -11.23
N PRO A 149 -6.42 -4.06 -10.47
CA PRO A 149 -5.23 -4.84 -10.79
C PRO A 149 -5.47 -6.37 -10.78
N PRO A 150 -4.94 -7.11 -11.78
CA PRO A 150 -4.29 -6.61 -12.98
C PRO A 150 -5.31 -5.99 -13.95
N THR A 151 -5.04 -4.76 -14.39
CA THR A 151 -5.96 -4.00 -15.25
C THR A 151 -5.91 -4.48 -16.72
N GLY A 152 -6.76 -3.88 -17.56
CA GLY A 152 -6.52 -3.87 -19.01
C GLY A 152 -5.31 -2.97 -19.33
N THR A 153 -5.16 -2.59 -20.60
CA THR A 153 -4.00 -1.79 -21.04
C THR A 153 -3.91 -0.47 -20.29
N TYR A 154 -2.79 -0.24 -19.63
CA TYR A 154 -2.47 0.99 -18.94
C TYR A 154 -2.17 2.12 -19.95
N LEU A 155 -2.69 3.32 -19.68
CA LEU A 155 -2.58 4.47 -20.57
C LEU A 155 -1.76 5.62 -19.97
N GLY A 156 -1.64 5.70 -18.66
CA GLY A 156 -0.90 6.76 -17.97
C GLY A 156 -1.60 7.22 -16.69
N VAL A 157 -1.19 8.36 -16.19
CA VAL A 157 -1.71 8.97 -14.95
C VAL A 157 -2.34 10.33 -15.19
N VAL A 158 -3.22 10.73 -14.29
CA VAL A 158 -3.69 12.12 -14.16
C VAL A 158 -3.43 12.55 -12.73
N HIS A 159 -2.51 13.48 -12.55
CA HIS A 159 -2.19 14.01 -11.24
C HIS A 159 -3.33 14.84 -10.66
N PHE A 160 -3.49 14.79 -9.33
CA PHE A 160 -4.49 15.61 -8.62
C PHE A 160 -4.44 17.10 -9.01
N GLN A 161 -3.24 17.67 -9.14
CA GLN A 161 -3.08 19.06 -9.56
C GLN A 161 -3.61 19.32 -10.97
N ARG A 162 -3.51 18.33 -11.86
CA ARG A 162 -4.07 18.42 -13.21
C ARG A 162 -5.59 18.42 -13.16
N LEU A 163 -6.19 17.50 -12.38
CA LEU A 163 -7.64 17.42 -12.17
C LEU A 163 -8.24 18.75 -11.66
N LEU A 164 -7.52 19.46 -10.77
CA LEU A 164 -7.97 20.76 -10.24
C LEU A 164 -7.97 21.90 -11.28
N ARG A 165 -7.24 21.76 -12.37
CA ARG A 165 -7.08 22.81 -13.40
C ARG A 165 -7.96 22.58 -14.62
N GLU A 166 -8.39 21.35 -14.85
CA GLU A 166 -9.15 20.99 -16.02
C GLU A 166 -10.66 21.16 -15.84
N SER A 167 -11.38 21.20 -16.96
CA SER A 167 -12.84 21.28 -16.92
C SER A 167 -13.43 20.01 -16.33
N PRO A 168 -14.44 20.09 -15.43
CA PRO A 168 -15.10 18.93 -14.85
C PRO A 168 -15.66 17.92 -15.87
N HIS A 169 -16.01 18.38 -17.07
CA HIS A 169 -16.58 17.57 -18.13
C HIS A 169 -15.53 16.95 -19.08
N MET A 170 -14.27 17.32 -18.92
CA MET A 170 -13.17 16.74 -19.70
C MET A 170 -13.00 15.27 -19.35
N THR A 171 -12.78 14.42 -20.34
CA THR A 171 -12.46 13.01 -20.10
C THR A 171 -10.99 12.83 -19.71
N LEU A 172 -10.69 11.78 -18.92
CA LEU A 172 -9.32 11.48 -18.48
C LEU A 172 -8.40 11.21 -19.67
N SER A 173 -8.90 10.62 -20.75
CA SER A 173 -8.13 10.43 -22.00
C SER A 173 -7.60 11.74 -22.60
N GLN A 174 -8.20 12.88 -22.31
CA GLN A 174 -7.78 14.19 -22.81
C GLN A 174 -6.73 14.87 -21.91
N CYS A 175 -6.56 14.40 -20.67
CA CYS A 175 -5.63 14.98 -19.70
C CYS A 175 -4.63 13.98 -19.13
N VAL A 176 -4.66 12.72 -19.57
CA VAL A 176 -3.72 11.68 -19.16
C VAL A 176 -2.29 12.05 -19.60
N GLU A 177 -1.34 11.81 -18.71
CA GLU A 177 0.08 12.01 -18.93
C GLU A 177 0.79 10.65 -18.92
N MET A 178 1.72 10.45 -19.87
CA MET A 178 2.52 9.22 -19.90
C MET A 178 3.74 9.40 -19.01
N GLU A 179 3.84 8.61 -17.98
CA GLU A 179 5.00 8.53 -17.12
C GLU A 179 5.74 7.21 -17.28
N PRO A 180 7.02 7.15 -16.86
CA PRO A 180 7.76 5.90 -16.87
C PRO A 180 7.08 4.85 -16.00
N THR A 181 6.91 3.66 -16.54
CA THR A 181 6.47 2.47 -15.79
C THR A 181 7.68 1.61 -15.40
N ILE A 182 7.48 0.72 -14.45
CA ILE A 182 8.48 -0.26 -14.04
C ILE A 182 7.89 -1.68 -14.11
N VAL A 183 8.77 -2.67 -14.13
CA VAL A 183 8.37 -4.09 -14.13
C VAL A 183 8.45 -4.68 -12.72
N PRO A 184 7.65 -5.69 -12.38
CA PRO A 184 7.65 -6.28 -11.03
C PRO A 184 9.01 -6.83 -10.57
N THR A 185 9.87 -7.20 -11.51
CA THR A 185 11.20 -7.75 -11.21
C THR A 185 12.28 -6.70 -11.00
N MET A 186 11.95 -5.40 -11.10
CA MET A 186 12.92 -4.31 -10.86
C MET A 186 13.37 -4.34 -9.41
N PRO A 187 14.68 -4.26 -9.11
CA PRO A 187 15.17 -4.15 -7.75
C PRO A 187 14.66 -2.86 -7.06
N GLU A 188 14.30 -2.93 -5.77
CA GLU A 188 13.78 -1.80 -5.01
C GLU A 188 14.68 -0.56 -5.03
N ARG A 189 16.01 -0.76 -5.03
CA ARG A 189 16.97 0.33 -5.18
C ARG A 189 16.77 1.10 -6.48
N ASP A 190 16.54 0.40 -7.59
CA ASP A 190 16.36 1.01 -8.90
C ASP A 190 14.99 1.73 -8.97
N VAL A 191 13.99 1.24 -8.20
CA VAL A 191 12.70 1.91 -8.01
C VAL A 191 12.91 3.27 -7.32
N ALA A 192 13.68 3.31 -6.21
CA ALA A 192 14.02 4.54 -5.50
C ALA A 192 14.70 5.56 -6.42
N GLU A 193 15.68 5.10 -7.21
CA GLU A 193 16.36 5.95 -8.20
C GLU A 193 15.39 6.48 -9.29
N ARG A 194 14.40 5.67 -9.67
CA ARG A 194 13.37 6.06 -10.66
C ARG A 194 12.47 7.16 -10.10
N LEU A 195 11.89 6.97 -8.93
CA LEU A 195 11.03 7.95 -8.27
C LEU A 195 11.78 9.29 -8.10
N ALA A 196 13.01 9.24 -7.57
CA ALA A 196 13.81 10.43 -7.35
C ALA A 196 14.20 11.13 -8.65
N SER A 197 14.60 10.39 -9.71
CA SER A 197 15.07 10.97 -10.97
C SER A 197 13.97 11.68 -11.75
N TYR A 198 12.74 11.22 -11.64
CA TYR A 198 11.58 11.77 -12.34
C TYR A 198 10.68 12.63 -11.45
N ASN A 199 11.03 12.81 -10.16
CA ASN A 199 10.23 13.51 -9.15
C ASN A 199 8.79 12.97 -9.05
N LEU A 200 8.64 11.65 -9.08
CA LEU A 200 7.35 10.99 -8.98
C LEU A 200 6.92 10.84 -7.53
N LEU A 201 5.63 10.96 -7.26
CA LEU A 201 5.02 10.63 -5.97
C LEU A 201 4.66 9.15 -5.88
N ALA A 202 4.33 8.54 -7.01
CA ALA A 202 4.17 7.10 -7.15
C ALA A 202 4.55 6.68 -8.56
N VAL A 203 4.89 5.39 -8.75
CA VAL A 203 5.24 4.82 -10.05
C VAL A 203 4.40 3.58 -10.35
N ALA A 204 3.85 3.52 -11.55
CA ALA A 204 3.06 2.38 -12.02
C ALA A 204 3.94 1.14 -12.24
N VAL A 205 3.53 0.01 -11.68
CA VAL A 205 4.12 -1.31 -11.93
C VAL A 205 3.28 -2.03 -12.97
N CYS A 206 3.87 -2.35 -14.11
CA CYS A 206 3.16 -3.00 -15.21
C CYS A 206 3.82 -4.32 -15.62
N ASP A 207 3.00 -5.24 -16.09
CA ASP A 207 3.47 -6.48 -16.69
C ASP A 207 4.02 -6.28 -18.11
N THR A 208 4.46 -7.36 -18.74
CA THR A 208 4.97 -7.36 -20.12
C THR A 208 3.92 -7.02 -21.18
N ASN A 209 2.64 -7.09 -20.87
CA ASN A 209 1.53 -6.72 -21.73
C ASN A 209 1.06 -5.28 -21.51
N ASN A 210 1.78 -4.52 -20.68
CA ASN A 210 1.41 -3.18 -20.24
C ASN A 210 0.07 -3.13 -19.47
N CYS A 211 -0.22 -4.18 -18.70
CA CYS A 211 -1.32 -4.19 -17.74
C CYS A 211 -0.78 -3.71 -16.38
N LEU A 212 -1.52 -2.81 -15.74
CA LEU A 212 -1.14 -2.26 -14.44
C LEU A 212 -1.40 -3.32 -13.36
N LEU A 213 -0.38 -3.62 -12.57
CA LEU A 213 -0.42 -4.58 -11.47
C LEU A 213 -0.58 -3.91 -10.12
N GLY A 214 -0.15 -2.66 -9.99
CA GLY A 214 -0.15 -1.87 -8.80
C GLY A 214 0.71 -0.63 -8.98
N ALA A 215 0.97 0.07 -7.89
CA ALA A 215 1.90 1.19 -7.85
C ALA A 215 2.78 1.11 -6.61
N ILE A 216 3.88 1.85 -6.63
CA ILE A 216 4.76 2.04 -5.49
C ILE A 216 4.82 3.52 -5.22
N THR A 217 4.55 3.92 -3.99
CA THR A 217 4.57 5.31 -3.58
C THR A 217 5.97 5.72 -3.07
N VAL A 218 6.20 7.00 -2.90
CA VAL A 218 7.49 7.52 -2.43
C VAL A 218 7.70 7.23 -0.94
N ASP A 219 6.65 7.16 -0.15
CA ASP A 219 6.67 6.83 1.28
C ASP A 219 7.11 5.38 1.49
N ASP A 220 6.55 4.39 0.78
CA ASP A 220 6.96 2.98 0.87
C ASP A 220 8.46 2.82 0.57
N VAL A 221 8.94 3.51 -0.48
CA VAL A 221 10.37 3.50 -0.81
C VAL A 221 11.22 4.17 0.27
N LEU A 222 10.73 5.25 0.90
CA LEU A 222 11.43 5.89 2.00
C LEU A 222 11.56 4.96 3.19
N ASP A 223 10.52 4.23 3.55
CA ASP A 223 10.53 3.25 4.62
C ASP A 223 11.58 2.15 4.42
N ARG A 224 11.73 1.68 3.19
CA ARG A 224 12.75 0.70 2.82
C ARG A 224 14.17 1.26 2.77
N THR A 225 14.34 2.53 2.42
CA THR A 225 15.66 3.16 2.26
C THR A 225 16.21 3.75 3.56
N LEU A 226 15.34 4.07 4.50
CA LEU A 226 15.75 4.52 5.83
C LEU A 226 16.43 3.39 6.62
N PRO A 227 17.34 3.72 7.55
CA PRO A 227 17.97 2.69 8.38
C PRO A 227 16.93 1.85 9.13
N ALA A 228 17.06 0.53 9.20
CA ALA A 228 16.10 -0.38 9.84
C ALA A 228 15.70 0.00 11.29
N ASN A 229 16.43 0.89 11.93
CA ASN A 229 16.15 1.40 13.27
C ASN A 229 15.56 2.82 13.28
N TRP A 230 15.20 3.40 12.13
CA TRP A 230 14.69 4.77 12.09
C TRP A 230 13.38 4.91 12.90
N ARG A 231 12.51 3.94 12.82
CA ARG A 231 11.30 3.86 13.66
C ARG A 231 11.60 3.61 15.15
N ARG A 232 12.84 3.21 15.50
CA ARG A 232 13.25 2.93 16.90
C ARG A 232 13.73 4.17 17.65
N HIS A 233 13.98 5.28 16.96
CA HIS A 233 14.37 6.53 17.58
C HIS A 233 13.15 7.47 17.58
N PRO A 234 12.54 7.74 18.77
CA PRO A 234 11.53 8.79 18.84
C PRO A 234 12.21 10.09 18.36
N THR A 235 11.62 10.73 17.36
CA THR A 235 12.04 12.07 16.99
C THR A 235 11.94 12.91 18.24
N SER A 236 13.10 13.30 18.80
CA SER A 236 13.19 14.23 19.92
C SER A 236 12.60 15.54 19.39
N GLY A 237 11.31 15.75 19.65
CA GLY A 237 10.67 17.03 19.39
C GLY A 237 11.37 18.05 20.27
N GLU A 238 12.14 18.96 19.67
CA GLU A 238 12.48 20.23 20.24
C GLU A 238 11.28 21.19 20.20
#